data_67d161ee1e4862f5cc86e239a2f27e9c
#
_entry.id   67d161ee1e4862f5cc86e239a2f27e9c
#
_cell.length_a   1.000
_cell.length_b   1.000
_cell.length_c   1.000
_cell.angle_alpha   90.00
_cell.angle_beta   90.00
_cell.angle_gamma   90.00
#
_symmetry.space_group_name_H-M   'P 1'
#
loop_
_entity.id
_entity.type
_entity.pdbx_description
1 polymer ?
#
loop_
_entity_poly.entity_id
_entity_poly.type
_entity_poly.pdbx_seq_one_letter_code
_entity_poly.pdbx_strand_id
1 'polypeptide(L)' 'MKWPPTLCWTAPYTKNGNRHFQVKSFGGKKDNRWVQLFATKDEDHLIKISWKDLKSKWKSGWQMLPKENN' A
#
# COMPACT_ATOMS: atom_id res chain seq x y z
N MET A 1 9.37 -12.59 13.20
CA MET A 1 8.36 -11.63 12.67
C MET A 1 8.11 -11.92 11.20
N LYS A 2 6.85 -11.98 10.83
CA LYS A 2 6.48 -12.21 9.43
C LYS A 2 6.60 -10.93 8.63
N TRP A 3 6.99 -11.06 7.40
CA TRP A 3 7.04 -9.94 6.47
C TRP A 3 6.08 -10.22 5.31
N PRO A 4 5.27 -9.27 4.87
CA PRO A 4 5.16 -7.91 5.41
C PRO A 4 4.40 -7.88 6.74
N PRO A 5 4.69 -6.88 7.59
CA PRO A 5 4.09 -6.85 8.93
C PRO A 5 2.60 -6.55 8.94
N THR A 6 2.09 -5.97 7.87
CA THR A 6 0.66 -5.72 7.74
C THR A 6 0.25 -5.90 6.29
N LEU A 7 -0.99 -6.33 6.09
CA LEU A 7 -1.54 -6.51 4.75
C LEU A 7 -2.36 -5.32 4.28
N CYS A 8 -2.61 -4.36 5.16
CA CYS A 8 -3.44 -3.21 4.85
C CYS A 8 -2.59 -1.95 4.84
N TRP A 9 -2.77 -1.11 3.83
CA TRP A 9 -1.98 0.10 3.66
C TRP A 9 -2.83 1.24 3.15
N THR A 10 -2.44 2.47 3.51
CA THR A 10 -3.12 3.68 3.06
C THR A 10 -2.14 4.50 2.25
N ALA A 11 -2.51 4.82 1.02
CA ALA A 11 -1.68 5.61 0.12
C ALA A 11 -1.55 7.05 0.63
N PRO A 12 -0.43 7.73 0.30
CA PRO A 12 -0.24 9.12 0.73
C PRO A 12 -1.19 10.08 0.04
N TYR A 13 -1.74 9.70 -1.10
CA TYR A 13 -2.73 10.51 -1.82
C TYR A 13 -3.60 9.59 -2.66
N THR A 14 -4.74 10.13 -3.09
CA THR A 14 -5.72 9.35 -3.82
C THR A 14 -5.17 8.92 -5.18
N LYS A 15 -5.35 7.63 -5.50
CA LYS A 15 -4.97 7.07 -6.79
C LYS A 15 -6.23 6.51 -7.44
N ASN A 16 -6.70 7.17 -8.49
CA ASN A 16 -7.94 6.79 -9.18
C ASN A 16 -9.10 6.63 -8.20
N GLY A 17 -9.19 7.57 -7.23
CA GLY A 17 -10.26 7.53 -6.23
C GLY A 17 -10.01 6.55 -5.10
N ASN A 18 -8.87 5.87 -5.06
CA ASN A 18 -8.59 4.86 -4.05
C ASN A 18 -7.43 5.29 -3.17
N ARG A 19 -7.57 5.06 -1.87
CA ARG A 19 -6.49 5.30 -0.91
C ARG A 19 -6.18 4.07 -0.07
N HIS A 20 -7.15 3.17 0.09
CA HIS A 20 -6.97 1.97 0.91
C HIS A 20 -6.64 0.79 0.02
N PHE A 21 -5.54 0.13 0.32
CA PHE A 21 -5.03 -0.97 -0.46
C PHE A 21 -4.71 -2.17 0.41
N GLN A 22 -4.68 -3.35 -0.19
CA GLN A 22 -4.28 -4.57 0.48
C GLN A 22 -3.17 -5.23 -0.31
N VAL A 23 -2.34 -5.99 0.41
CA VAL A 23 -1.27 -6.75 -0.22
C VAL A 23 -1.84 -7.93 -0.96
N LYS A 24 -1.51 -8.05 -2.25
CA LYS A 24 -1.88 -9.19 -3.06
C LYS A 24 -0.74 -10.21 -3.10
N SER A 25 0.48 -9.72 -3.29
CA SER A 25 1.66 -10.58 -3.34
C SER A 25 2.88 -9.77 -2.93
N PHE A 26 3.96 -10.46 -2.68
CA PHE A 26 5.21 -9.81 -2.29
C PHE A 26 6.35 -10.73 -2.63
N GLY A 27 7.57 -10.17 -2.67
CA GLY A 27 8.73 -10.97 -2.99
C GLY A 27 10.01 -10.19 -2.84
N GLY A 28 11.08 -10.72 -3.42
CA GLY A 28 12.38 -10.10 -3.36
C GLY A 28 13.16 -10.47 -2.12
N LYS A 29 14.40 -9.98 -2.05
CA LYS A 29 15.29 -10.29 -0.93
C LYS A 29 15.96 -9.01 -0.46
N LYS A 30 16.06 -8.85 0.86
CA LYS A 30 16.79 -7.73 1.47
C LYS A 30 16.35 -6.40 0.87
N ASP A 31 17.24 -5.69 0.22
CA ASP A 31 16.93 -4.35 -0.29
C ASP A 31 16.08 -4.37 -1.56
N ASN A 32 15.89 -5.55 -2.16
CA ASN A 32 15.10 -5.67 -3.38
C ASN A 32 13.68 -6.18 -3.11
N ARG A 33 13.23 -6.09 -1.88
CA ARG A 33 11.86 -6.49 -1.54
C ARG A 33 10.84 -5.57 -2.19
N TRP A 34 9.76 -6.17 -2.63
CA TRP A 34 8.66 -5.43 -3.26
C TRP A 34 7.33 -5.97 -2.76
N VAL A 35 6.30 -5.16 -2.91
CA VAL A 35 4.94 -5.53 -2.54
C VAL A 35 4.02 -5.14 -3.67
N GLN A 36 3.10 -6.03 -4.03
CA GLN A 36 2.04 -5.71 -4.98
C GLN A 36 0.75 -5.56 -4.20
N LEU A 37 0.08 -4.43 -4.42
CA LEU A 37 -1.12 -4.07 -3.72
C LEU A 37 -2.29 -3.97 -4.70
N PHE A 38 -3.49 -4.19 -4.20
CA PHE A 38 -4.70 -3.93 -4.97
C PHE A 38 -5.59 -2.98 -4.18
N ALA A 39 -6.33 -2.13 -4.90
CA ALA A 39 -7.25 -1.21 -4.25
C ALA A 39 -8.41 -2.00 -3.66
N THR A 40 -8.76 -1.67 -2.42
CA THR A 40 -9.80 -2.41 -1.71
C THR A 40 -11.13 -2.43 -2.45
N LYS A 41 -11.44 -1.32 -3.14
CA LYS A 41 -12.69 -1.20 -3.88
C LYS A 41 -12.57 -1.57 -5.35
N ASP A 42 -11.36 -1.87 -5.83
CA ASP A 42 -11.13 -2.15 -7.24
C ASP A 42 -9.95 -3.11 -7.36
N GLU A 43 -10.25 -4.39 -7.39
CA GLU A 43 -9.23 -5.44 -7.40
C GLU A 43 -8.36 -5.41 -8.66
N ASP A 44 -8.83 -4.77 -9.72
CA ASP A 44 -8.04 -4.65 -10.94
C ASP A 44 -7.04 -3.52 -10.89
N HIS A 45 -7.15 -2.64 -9.91
CA HIS A 45 -6.20 -1.54 -9.75
C HIS A 45 -4.99 -2.04 -8.94
N LEU A 46 -3.96 -2.47 -9.65
CA LEU A 46 -2.77 -3.05 -9.04
C LEU A 46 -1.62 -2.07 -9.03
N ILE A 47 -0.86 -2.08 -7.96
CA ILE A 47 0.33 -1.25 -7.80
C ILE A 47 1.45 -2.13 -7.26
N LYS A 48 2.60 -2.10 -7.92
CA LYS A 48 3.79 -2.77 -7.43
C LYS A 48 4.76 -1.70 -6.95
N ILE A 49 5.21 -1.82 -5.71
CA ILE A 49 6.03 -0.80 -5.08
C ILE A 49 7.14 -1.48 -4.28
N SER A 50 8.31 -0.84 -4.21
CA SER A 50 9.39 -1.37 -3.40
C SER A 50 9.01 -1.27 -1.92
N TRP A 51 9.50 -2.23 -1.12
CA TRP A 51 9.24 -2.21 0.32
C TRP A 51 9.74 -0.93 0.95
N LYS A 52 10.90 -0.45 0.49
CA LYS A 52 11.49 0.77 1.01
C LYS A 52 10.56 1.97 0.81
N ASP A 53 9.98 2.09 -0.38
CA ASP A 53 9.06 3.18 -0.67
C ASP A 53 7.75 3.03 0.08
N LEU A 54 7.25 1.81 0.17
CA LEU A 54 5.98 1.56 0.87
C LEU A 54 6.06 2.00 2.33
N LYS A 55 7.09 1.53 3.03
CA LYS A 55 7.19 1.85 4.45
C LYS A 55 7.54 3.30 4.74
N SER A 56 8.15 4.01 3.78
CA SER A 56 8.54 5.40 3.99
C SER A 56 7.46 6.39 3.58
N LYS A 57 6.62 6.04 2.61
CA LYS A 57 5.65 6.99 2.04
C LYS A 57 4.21 6.64 2.36
N TRP A 58 3.91 5.39 2.61
CA TRP A 58 2.55 4.95 2.90
C TRP A 58 2.38 4.70 4.39
N LYS A 59 1.13 4.72 4.85
CA LYS A 59 0.83 4.44 6.26
C LYS A 59 0.32 3.01 6.38
N SER A 60 0.82 2.29 7.38
CA SER A 60 0.35 0.94 7.63
C SER A 60 -1.07 0.98 8.17
N GLY A 61 -1.85 -0.03 7.79
CA GLY A 61 -3.24 -0.07 8.17
C GLY A 61 -4.09 0.88 7.33
N TRP A 62 -5.38 0.85 7.56
CA TRP A 62 -6.31 1.75 6.88
C TRP A 62 -6.56 2.93 7.80
N GLN A 63 -6.04 4.08 7.41
CA GLN A 63 -6.12 5.29 8.20
C GLN A 63 -7.26 6.17 7.73
N MET A 64 -7.97 6.78 8.67
CA MET A 64 -8.90 7.85 8.33
C MET A 64 -8.07 9.10 8.13
N LEU A 65 -8.02 9.55 6.88
CA LEU A 65 -7.23 10.72 6.54
C LEU A 65 -8.11 11.97 6.62
N PRO A 66 -7.53 13.13 6.96
CA PRO A 66 -8.31 14.37 6.96
C PRO A 66 -8.83 14.64 5.56
N LYS A 67 -9.98 15.33 5.48
CA LYS A 67 -10.54 15.70 4.18
C LYS A 67 -9.55 16.59 3.45
N GLU A 68 -9.39 16.32 2.25
CA GLU A 68 -8.60 17.21 1.41
C GLU A 68 -9.44 18.43 1.16
N ASN A 69 -9.32 19.34 1.39
CA ASN A 69 -10.11 20.29 1.25
C ASN A 69 -10.55 20.83 0.69
N ASN A 70 -10.83 20.84 0.93
CA ASN A 70 -11.41 21.10 0.64
C ASN A 70 -11.85 21.77 0.51
#